data_c7e3126fa7b01caf47e645ac23ba8a3e
#
_entry.id   c7e3126fa7b01caf47e645ac23ba8a3e
#
_cell.length_a   1.000
_cell.length_b   1.000
_cell.length_c   1.000
_cell.angle_alpha   90.00
_cell.angle_beta   90.00
_cell.angle_gamma   90.00
#
_symmetry.space_group_name_H-M   'P 1'
#
loop_
_entity.id
_entity.type
_entity.pdbx_description
1 polymer ?
#
loop_
_entity_poly.entity_id
_entity_poly.type
_entity_poly.pdbx_seq_one_letter_code
_entity_poly.pdbx_strand_id
1 'polypeptide(L)'
;AAFLLQAAALLVSGILFRLCCVPDGERTGKVSVKELIANGNPFDAFRDGKYFMNTAFVLLFLVNILINLGNACFDQVFNYYLKDQLGLTSAYNGIIKAVVGFVSFLFNMTLCLWIIRKADTGKSTVVLVGACTLASLGTVLAPQISVFLSCGIALYAGYSVSVPVLQDMVATRADPAQKNLVMGFYNATKSLGSIIGSLLAGFLYAVHVKLPFVLIAVVYALSVAAAAGYLVYCRVGERVKC
;
A
#
# COMPACT_ATOMS: atom_id res chain seq x y z
N ALA A 1 11.43 -25.97 3.64
CA ALA A 1 11.45 -25.44 5.03
C ALA A 1 10.66 -24.13 5.15
N ALA A 2 10.91 -23.08 4.33
CA ALA A 2 10.27 -21.77 4.44
C ALA A 2 8.73 -21.81 4.30
N PHE A 3 8.21 -22.51 3.32
CA PHE A 3 6.76 -22.67 3.12
C PHE A 3 6.07 -23.41 4.28
N LEU A 4 6.73 -24.40 4.89
CA LEU A 4 6.19 -25.11 6.05
C LEU A 4 6.15 -24.19 7.28
N LEU A 5 7.17 -23.37 7.48
CA LEU A 5 7.18 -22.37 8.55
C LEU A 5 6.05 -21.33 8.39
N GLN A 6 5.85 -20.85 7.15
CA GLN A 6 4.76 -19.92 6.84
C GLN A 6 3.39 -20.57 7.08
N ALA A 7 3.19 -21.80 6.63
CA ALA A 7 1.94 -22.53 6.86
C ALA A 7 1.68 -22.74 8.36
N ALA A 8 2.71 -23.13 9.13
CA ALA A 8 2.60 -23.28 10.57
C ALA A 8 2.23 -21.95 11.27
N ALA A 9 2.88 -20.83 10.88
CA ALA A 9 2.57 -19.51 11.42
C ALA A 9 1.12 -19.08 11.13
N LEU A 10 0.61 -19.36 9.92
CA LEU A 10 -0.79 -19.08 9.55
C LEU A 10 -1.77 -19.93 10.36
N LEU A 11 -1.47 -21.21 10.56
CA LEU A 11 -2.30 -22.10 11.40
C LEU A 11 -2.35 -21.62 12.86
N VAL A 12 -1.19 -21.27 13.44
CA VAL A 12 -1.11 -20.73 14.80
C VAL A 12 -1.91 -19.43 14.90
N SER A 13 -1.77 -18.52 13.94
CA SER A 13 -2.53 -17.28 13.88
C SER A 13 -4.04 -17.54 13.81
N GLY A 14 -4.49 -18.49 12.99
CA GLY A 14 -5.90 -18.88 12.88
C GLY A 14 -6.46 -19.49 14.16
N ILE A 15 -5.67 -20.32 14.85
CA ILE A 15 -6.05 -20.90 16.16
C ILE A 15 -6.16 -19.82 17.23
N LEU A 16 -5.16 -18.92 17.31
CA LEU A 16 -5.17 -17.81 18.26
C LEU A 16 -6.37 -16.88 18.02
N PHE A 17 -6.67 -16.57 16.76
CA PHE A 17 -7.84 -15.77 16.41
C PHE A 17 -9.14 -16.43 16.90
N ARG A 18 -9.29 -17.74 16.66
CA ARG A 18 -10.47 -18.50 17.11
C ARG A 18 -10.60 -18.56 18.63
N LEU A 19 -9.48 -18.61 19.37
CA LEU A 19 -9.49 -18.71 20.86
C LEU A 19 -9.67 -17.34 21.51
N CYS A 20 -9.14 -16.27 20.94
CA CYS A 20 -9.09 -14.95 21.56
C CYS A 20 -10.18 -13.98 21.08
N CYS A 21 -10.78 -14.22 19.92
CA CYS A 21 -11.85 -13.37 19.43
C CYS A 21 -13.21 -13.78 20.00
N VAL A 22 -13.96 -12.77 20.43
CA VAL A 22 -15.36 -12.94 20.85
C VAL A 22 -16.16 -13.38 19.63
N PRO A 23 -17.01 -14.42 19.74
CA PRO A 23 -17.85 -14.83 18.62
C PRO A 23 -18.73 -13.66 18.17
N ASP A 24 -18.80 -13.41 16.86
CA ASP A 24 -19.80 -12.53 16.30
C ASP A 24 -21.18 -12.99 16.77
N GLY A 25 -22.05 -12.05 17.18
CA GLY A 25 -23.40 -12.35 17.62
C GLY A 25 -24.15 -13.21 16.60
N GLU A 26 -25.25 -13.84 17.01
CA GLU A 26 -26.01 -14.81 16.23
C GLU A 26 -26.16 -14.38 14.77
N ARG A 27 -25.52 -15.13 13.87
CA ARG A 27 -25.68 -14.96 12.43
C ARG A 27 -27.12 -15.34 12.08
N THR A 28 -27.98 -14.37 11.92
CA THR A 28 -29.32 -14.57 11.39
C THR A 28 -29.23 -14.92 9.90
N GLY A 29 -29.11 -16.20 9.60
CA GLY A 29 -29.21 -16.75 8.25
C GLY A 29 -28.04 -17.64 7.84
N LYS A 30 -28.35 -18.84 7.33
CA LYS A 30 -27.40 -19.71 6.61
C LYS A 30 -27.17 -19.08 5.24
N VAL A 31 -26.07 -18.34 5.07
CA VAL A 31 -25.69 -17.82 3.75
C VAL A 31 -25.33 -19.03 2.87
N SER A 32 -26.09 -19.26 1.81
CA SER A 32 -25.81 -20.32 0.86
C SER A 32 -24.49 -20.02 0.10
N VAL A 33 -23.67 -21.05 -0.16
CA VAL A 33 -22.46 -20.92 -0.98
C VAL A 33 -22.81 -20.34 -2.36
N LYS A 34 -24.00 -20.65 -2.91
CA LYS A 34 -24.49 -20.04 -4.15
C LYS A 34 -24.70 -18.54 -4.05
N GLU A 35 -25.21 -18.04 -2.92
CA GLU A 35 -25.39 -16.60 -2.68
C GLU A 35 -24.05 -15.90 -2.45
N LEU A 36 -23.08 -16.57 -1.80
CA LEU A 36 -21.71 -16.06 -1.67
C LEU A 36 -21.01 -15.89 -3.03
N ILE A 37 -21.19 -16.86 -3.93
CA ILE A 37 -20.61 -16.80 -5.28
C ILE A 37 -21.36 -15.78 -6.15
N ALA A 38 -22.68 -15.72 -6.06
CA ALA A 38 -23.49 -14.77 -6.83
C ALA A 38 -23.26 -13.31 -6.40
N ASN A 39 -23.09 -13.07 -5.08
CA ASN A 39 -22.83 -11.74 -4.53
C ASN A 39 -21.32 -11.43 -4.39
N GLY A 40 -20.44 -12.38 -4.73
CA GLY A 40 -18.99 -12.24 -4.64
C GLY A 40 -18.32 -11.69 -5.90
N ASN A 41 -19.10 -11.07 -6.79
CA ASN A 41 -18.54 -10.46 -8.00
C ASN A 41 -17.67 -9.25 -7.62
N PRO A 42 -16.34 -9.28 -7.85
CA PRO A 42 -15.45 -8.17 -7.51
C PRO A 42 -15.79 -6.86 -8.23
N PHE A 43 -16.52 -6.94 -9.36
CA PHE A 43 -16.97 -5.76 -10.10
C PHE A 43 -18.18 -5.06 -9.46
N ASP A 44 -18.94 -5.73 -8.60
CA ASP A 44 -20.06 -5.10 -7.87
C ASP A 44 -19.55 -4.05 -6.89
N ALA A 45 -18.38 -4.25 -6.28
CA ALA A 45 -17.72 -3.24 -5.44
C ALA A 45 -17.44 -1.94 -6.21
N PHE A 46 -17.10 -2.02 -7.51
CA PHE A 46 -16.89 -0.85 -8.35
C PHE A 46 -18.20 -0.20 -8.79
N ARG A 47 -19.27 -0.97 -8.98
CA ARG A 47 -20.59 -0.46 -9.31
C ARG A 47 -21.23 0.26 -8.12
N ASP A 48 -21.11 -0.30 -6.94
CA ASP A 48 -21.65 0.25 -5.70
C ASP A 48 -20.85 1.45 -5.19
N GLY A 49 -19.61 1.62 -5.70
CA GLY A 49 -18.76 2.78 -5.47
C GLY A 49 -19.43 4.12 -5.76
N LYS A 50 -20.41 4.17 -6.69
CA LYS A 50 -21.14 5.39 -7.05
C LYS A 50 -21.85 6.04 -5.86
N TYR A 51 -22.26 5.27 -4.87
CA TYR A 51 -23.06 5.77 -3.73
C TYR A 51 -22.25 6.58 -2.73
N PHE A 52 -20.93 6.35 -2.62
CA PHE A 52 -20.07 7.07 -1.67
C PHE A 52 -18.96 7.89 -2.37
N MET A 53 -18.86 7.79 -3.73
CA MET A 53 -17.78 8.41 -4.47
C MET A 53 -17.95 9.93 -4.52
N ASN A 54 -17.08 10.64 -3.82
CA ASN A 54 -16.91 12.07 -3.93
C ASN A 54 -15.46 12.39 -4.32
N THR A 55 -15.17 13.64 -4.66
CA THR A 55 -13.84 14.07 -5.11
C THR A 55 -12.74 13.72 -4.10
N ALA A 56 -13.02 13.79 -2.78
CA ALA A 56 -12.06 13.43 -1.75
C ALA A 56 -11.73 11.93 -1.81
N PHE A 57 -12.73 11.05 -1.94
CA PHE A 57 -12.51 9.61 -2.06
C PHE A 57 -11.82 9.24 -3.37
N VAL A 58 -12.16 9.89 -4.49
CA VAL A 58 -11.48 9.68 -5.77
C VAL A 58 -9.98 9.96 -5.64
N LEU A 59 -9.61 11.08 -5.02
CA LEU A 59 -8.21 11.43 -4.81
C LEU A 59 -7.50 10.47 -3.86
N LEU A 60 -8.13 10.05 -2.75
CA LEU A 60 -7.56 9.08 -1.83
C LEU A 60 -7.36 7.70 -2.49
N PHE A 61 -8.32 7.22 -3.27
CA PHE A 61 -8.20 5.97 -4.01
C PHE A 61 -7.16 6.04 -5.12
N LEU A 62 -7.04 7.20 -5.79
CA LEU A 62 -5.98 7.42 -6.77
C LEU A 62 -4.59 7.35 -6.10
N VAL A 63 -4.40 8.01 -4.95
CA VAL A 63 -3.17 7.88 -4.15
C VAL A 63 -2.92 6.42 -3.79
N ASN A 64 -3.96 5.69 -3.34
CA ASN A 64 -3.85 4.27 -2.98
C ASN A 64 -3.40 3.39 -4.16
N ILE A 65 -4.02 3.57 -5.34
CA ILE A 65 -3.62 2.83 -6.55
C ILE A 65 -2.16 3.13 -6.90
N LEU A 66 -1.77 4.40 -6.92
CA LEU A 66 -0.43 4.82 -7.33
C LEU A 66 0.66 4.32 -6.38
N ILE A 67 0.50 4.46 -5.06
CA ILE A 67 1.51 3.97 -4.11
C ILE A 67 1.65 2.45 -4.14
N ASN A 68 0.55 1.71 -4.32
CA ASN A 68 0.60 0.25 -4.42
C ASN A 68 1.17 -0.21 -5.76
N LEU A 69 0.89 0.50 -6.86
CA LEU A 69 1.52 0.26 -8.16
C LEU A 69 3.05 0.46 -8.07
N GLY A 70 3.47 1.60 -7.52
CA GLY A 70 4.90 1.90 -7.34
C GLY A 70 5.60 0.87 -6.46
N ASN A 71 5.00 0.51 -5.33
CA ASN A 71 5.59 -0.47 -4.41
C ASN A 71 5.65 -1.88 -5.00
N ALA A 72 4.59 -2.35 -5.65
CA ALA A 72 4.57 -3.68 -6.26
C ALA A 72 5.57 -3.80 -7.41
N CYS A 73 5.68 -2.74 -8.25
CA CYS A 73 6.70 -2.65 -9.27
C CYS A 73 8.11 -2.67 -8.64
N PHE A 74 8.34 -1.87 -7.59
CA PHE A 74 9.62 -1.80 -6.90
C PHE A 74 10.02 -3.14 -6.28
N ASP A 75 9.09 -3.82 -5.61
CA ASP A 75 9.37 -5.11 -4.96
C ASP A 75 9.85 -6.17 -5.95
N GLN A 76 9.21 -6.26 -7.12
CA GLN A 76 9.61 -7.19 -8.17
C GLN A 76 10.97 -6.82 -8.75
N VAL A 77 11.15 -5.57 -9.17
CA VAL A 77 12.37 -5.12 -9.83
C VAL A 77 13.57 -5.12 -8.89
N PHE A 78 13.36 -4.77 -7.63
CA PHE A 78 14.41 -4.79 -6.62
C PHE A 78 15.00 -6.19 -6.47
N ASN A 79 14.15 -7.22 -6.38
CA ASN A 79 14.59 -8.61 -6.28
C ASN A 79 15.33 -9.08 -7.55
N TYR A 80 14.83 -8.71 -8.75
CA TYR A 80 15.49 -9.02 -10.01
C TYR A 80 16.85 -8.33 -10.12
N TYR A 81 16.91 -7.05 -9.77
CA TYR A 81 18.14 -6.25 -9.85
C TYR A 81 19.24 -6.79 -8.92
N LEU A 82 18.89 -7.16 -7.68
CA LEU A 82 19.83 -7.75 -6.72
C LEU A 82 20.45 -9.05 -7.27
N LYS A 83 19.65 -9.87 -7.94
CA LYS A 83 20.10 -11.15 -8.49
C LYS A 83 20.86 -10.98 -9.79
N ASP A 84 20.30 -10.24 -10.74
CA ASP A 84 20.75 -10.15 -12.13
C ASP A 84 21.96 -9.20 -12.29
N GLN A 85 21.89 -8.02 -11.70
CA GLN A 85 22.92 -6.99 -11.85
C GLN A 85 24.02 -7.07 -10.79
N LEU A 86 23.65 -7.50 -9.56
CA LEU A 86 24.59 -7.53 -8.44
C LEU A 86 25.07 -8.94 -8.10
N GLY A 87 24.55 -9.97 -8.76
CA GLY A 87 24.94 -11.37 -8.57
C GLY A 87 24.70 -11.87 -7.14
N LEU A 88 23.83 -11.20 -6.35
CA LEU A 88 23.59 -11.55 -4.96
C LEU A 88 22.80 -12.85 -4.86
N THR A 89 23.21 -13.71 -3.94
CA THR A 89 22.52 -14.97 -3.68
C THR A 89 21.19 -14.73 -2.95
N SER A 90 20.29 -15.72 -2.99
CA SER A 90 19.01 -15.68 -2.27
C SER A 90 19.18 -15.45 -0.75
N ALA A 91 20.30 -15.83 -0.17
CA ALA A 91 20.60 -15.59 1.24
C ALA A 91 20.77 -14.09 1.54
N TYR A 92 21.53 -13.36 0.71
CA TYR A 92 21.67 -11.91 0.85
C TYR A 92 20.36 -11.17 0.65
N ASN A 93 19.54 -11.60 -0.33
CA ASN A 93 18.21 -11.03 -0.52
C ASN A 93 17.34 -11.23 0.73
N GLY A 94 17.41 -12.41 1.36
CA GLY A 94 16.73 -12.69 2.62
C GLY A 94 17.17 -11.76 3.76
N ILE A 95 18.47 -11.49 3.91
CA ILE A 95 19.02 -10.57 4.92
C ILE A 95 18.50 -9.14 4.66
N ILE A 96 18.56 -8.66 3.40
CA ILE A 96 18.05 -7.33 3.04
C ILE A 96 16.57 -7.21 3.39
N LYS A 97 15.75 -8.22 3.05
CA LYS A 97 14.31 -8.24 3.38
C LYS A 97 14.07 -8.29 4.89
N ALA A 98 14.90 -8.97 5.67
CA ALA A 98 14.83 -8.96 7.12
C ALA A 98 15.11 -7.56 7.70
N VAL A 99 16.13 -6.87 7.18
CA VAL A 99 16.42 -5.48 7.58
C VAL A 99 15.27 -4.55 7.20
N VAL A 100 14.74 -4.66 5.99
CA VAL A 100 13.55 -3.92 5.55
C VAL A 100 12.37 -4.16 6.49
N GLY A 101 12.09 -5.42 6.85
CA GLY A 101 11.01 -5.77 7.76
C GLY A 101 11.20 -5.16 9.15
N PHE A 102 12.41 -5.21 9.69
CA PHE A 102 12.73 -4.64 11.01
C PHE A 102 12.59 -3.10 11.00
N VAL A 103 13.16 -2.43 10.00
CA VAL A 103 13.04 -0.97 9.85
C VAL A 103 11.58 -0.57 9.69
N SER A 104 10.83 -1.25 8.83
CA SER A 104 9.40 -1.01 8.63
C SER A 104 8.60 -1.19 9.91
N PHE A 105 8.91 -2.20 10.71
CA PHE A 105 8.28 -2.42 12.02
C PHE A 105 8.52 -1.26 12.97
N LEU A 106 9.77 -0.79 13.10
CA LEU A 106 10.11 0.36 13.94
C LEU A 106 9.37 1.62 13.50
N PHE A 107 9.34 1.91 12.19
CA PHE A 107 8.64 3.08 11.65
C PHE A 107 7.11 3.00 11.87
N ASN A 108 6.51 1.81 11.77
CA ASN A 108 5.10 1.63 12.08
C ASN A 108 4.80 1.81 13.57
N MET A 109 5.65 1.30 14.47
CA MET A 109 5.45 1.45 15.92
C MET A 109 5.66 2.90 16.40
N THR A 110 6.49 3.66 15.72
CA THR A 110 6.84 5.04 16.15
C THR A 110 6.12 6.09 15.30
N LEU A 111 6.53 6.23 14.04
CA LEU A 111 6.09 7.31 13.18
C LEU A 111 4.60 7.17 12.77
N CYS A 112 4.15 5.96 12.42
CA CYS A 112 2.76 5.74 12.03
C CYS A 112 1.80 6.05 13.19
N LEU A 113 2.07 5.53 14.39
CA LEU A 113 1.25 5.79 15.56
C LEU A 113 1.26 7.27 15.96
N TRP A 114 2.40 7.95 15.83
CA TRP A 114 2.50 9.37 16.10
C TRP A 114 1.66 10.20 15.09
N ILE A 115 1.74 9.86 13.80
CA ILE A 115 0.96 10.53 12.76
C ILE A 115 -0.54 10.36 13.01
N ILE A 116 -1.02 9.14 13.21
CA ILE A 116 -2.44 8.86 13.37
C ILE A 116 -3.01 9.53 14.64
N ARG A 117 -2.20 9.59 15.72
CA ARG A 117 -2.69 10.11 17.00
C ARG A 117 -2.53 11.62 17.18
N LYS A 118 -1.52 12.25 16.58
CA LYS A 118 -1.12 13.62 16.93
C LYS A 118 -0.95 14.56 15.73
N ALA A 119 -0.80 14.04 14.51
CA ALA A 119 -0.52 14.86 13.34
C ALA A 119 -1.75 14.98 12.42
N ASP A 120 -1.69 15.95 11.52
CA ASP A 120 -2.62 16.07 10.39
C ASP A 120 -2.29 14.97 9.37
N THR A 121 -3.13 13.93 9.31
CA THR A 121 -2.92 12.77 8.44
C THR A 121 -2.81 13.14 6.96
N GLY A 122 -3.56 14.18 6.52
CA GLY A 122 -3.50 14.64 5.14
C GLY A 122 -2.14 15.26 4.79
N LYS A 123 -1.62 16.19 5.63
CA LYS A 123 -0.29 16.77 5.42
C LYS A 123 0.80 15.71 5.54
N SER A 124 0.69 14.84 6.52
CA SER A 124 1.64 13.74 6.74
C SER A 124 1.71 12.79 5.54
N THR A 125 0.57 12.50 4.89
CA THR A 125 0.54 11.69 3.67
C THR A 125 1.34 12.34 2.53
N VAL A 126 1.19 13.65 2.31
CA VAL A 126 1.98 14.36 1.28
C VAL A 126 3.48 14.29 1.58
N VAL A 127 3.87 14.50 2.84
CA VAL A 127 5.28 14.41 3.26
C VAL A 127 5.83 12.99 3.10
N LEU A 128 5.08 11.98 3.53
CA LEU A 128 5.49 10.57 3.40
C LEU A 128 5.66 10.15 1.94
N VAL A 129 4.66 10.45 1.10
CA VAL A 129 4.74 10.09 -0.33
C VAL A 129 5.82 10.94 -1.03
N GLY A 130 6.03 12.18 -0.61
CA GLY A 130 7.16 13.01 -1.05
C GLY A 130 8.52 12.40 -0.69
N ALA A 131 8.68 11.90 0.53
CA ALA A 131 9.88 11.18 0.93
C ALA A 131 10.08 9.90 0.11
N CYS A 132 9.00 9.15 -0.19
CA CYS A 132 9.05 8.00 -1.09
C CYS A 132 9.48 8.40 -2.51
N THR A 133 9.01 9.55 -3.01
CA THR A 133 9.45 10.09 -4.32
C THR A 133 10.94 10.39 -4.33
N LEU A 134 11.45 11.05 -3.30
CA LEU A 134 12.89 11.33 -3.19
C LEU A 134 13.72 10.05 -3.07
N ALA A 135 13.25 9.08 -2.28
CA ALA A 135 13.89 7.77 -2.16
C ALA A 135 13.90 7.02 -3.50
N SER A 136 12.79 7.04 -4.25
CA SER A 136 12.72 6.40 -5.56
C SER A 136 13.62 7.07 -6.61
N LEU A 137 13.72 8.40 -6.61
CA LEU A 137 14.70 9.13 -7.43
C LEU A 137 16.13 8.76 -7.03
N GLY A 138 16.40 8.62 -5.73
CA GLY A 138 17.69 8.15 -5.22
C GLY A 138 18.06 6.77 -5.77
N THR A 139 17.11 5.84 -5.95
CA THR A 139 17.40 4.52 -6.56
C THR A 139 17.74 4.61 -8.04
N VAL A 140 17.13 5.54 -8.78
CA VAL A 140 17.42 5.80 -10.20
C VAL A 140 18.83 6.36 -10.40
N LEU A 141 19.21 7.30 -9.52
CA LEU A 141 20.45 8.08 -9.63
C LEU A 141 21.62 7.46 -8.85
N ALA A 142 21.39 6.36 -8.13
CA ALA A 142 22.39 5.77 -7.23
C ALA A 142 23.68 5.40 -7.99
N PRO A 143 24.84 6.01 -7.65
CA PRO A 143 26.13 5.68 -8.26
C PRO A 143 26.76 4.43 -7.65
N GLN A 144 26.34 4.07 -6.43
CA GLN A 144 26.89 2.97 -5.64
C GLN A 144 25.79 2.09 -5.06
N ILE A 145 26.11 0.81 -4.87
CA ILE A 145 25.17 -0.18 -4.32
C ILE A 145 24.65 0.19 -2.92
N SER A 146 25.50 0.77 -2.07
CA SER A 146 25.12 1.20 -0.73
C SER A 146 24.04 2.29 -0.74
N VAL A 147 24.16 3.26 -1.65
CA VAL A 147 23.16 4.32 -1.85
C VAL A 147 21.87 3.72 -2.38
N PHE A 148 21.95 2.82 -3.37
CA PHE A 148 20.79 2.11 -3.90
C PHE A 148 20.03 1.35 -2.81
N LEU A 149 20.73 0.57 -1.99
CA LEU A 149 20.12 -0.20 -0.89
C LEU A 149 19.52 0.71 0.18
N SER A 150 20.20 1.78 0.57
CA SER A 150 19.69 2.72 1.57
C SER A 150 18.42 3.43 1.09
N CYS A 151 18.40 3.89 -0.17
CA CYS A 151 17.21 4.47 -0.79
C CYS A 151 16.07 3.46 -0.91
N GLY A 152 16.38 2.20 -1.25
CA GLY A 152 15.40 1.12 -1.30
C GLY A 152 14.77 0.83 0.06
N ILE A 153 15.57 0.75 1.12
CA ILE A 153 15.09 0.56 2.51
C ILE A 153 14.21 1.74 2.93
N ALA A 154 14.62 2.98 2.61
CA ALA A 154 13.83 4.18 2.91
C ALA A 154 12.49 4.19 2.16
N LEU A 155 12.45 3.73 0.91
CA LEU A 155 11.23 3.59 0.12
C LEU A 155 10.26 2.58 0.76
N TYR A 156 10.76 1.39 1.16
CA TYR A 156 9.95 0.40 1.85
C TYR A 156 9.42 0.92 3.20
N ALA A 157 10.25 1.59 3.98
CA ALA A 157 9.85 2.17 5.26
C ALA A 157 8.76 3.23 5.08
N GLY A 158 8.93 4.15 4.13
CA GLY A 158 7.94 5.17 3.80
C GLY A 158 6.61 4.58 3.33
N TYR A 159 6.66 3.58 2.43
CA TYR A 159 5.48 2.85 1.99
C TYR A 159 4.76 2.17 3.16
N SER A 160 5.50 1.49 4.03
CA SER A 160 4.92 0.74 5.16
C SER A 160 4.12 1.63 6.11
N VAL A 161 4.50 2.89 6.28
CA VAL A 161 3.77 3.89 7.07
C VAL A 161 2.62 4.51 6.26
N SER A 162 2.81 4.73 4.96
CA SER A 162 1.81 5.37 4.10
C SER A 162 0.51 4.56 4.01
N VAL A 163 0.61 3.22 3.97
CA VAL A 163 -0.56 2.33 3.84
C VAL A 163 -1.54 2.47 5.01
N PRO A 164 -1.13 2.28 6.29
CA PRO A 164 -2.06 2.40 7.41
C PRO A 164 -2.56 3.84 7.63
N VAL A 165 -1.75 4.85 7.36
CA VAL A 165 -2.17 6.26 7.44
C VAL A 165 -3.27 6.55 6.41
N LEU A 166 -3.09 6.10 5.16
CA LEU A 166 -4.11 6.28 4.12
C LEU A 166 -5.38 5.48 4.41
N GLN A 167 -5.23 4.27 4.95
CA GLN A 167 -6.35 3.43 5.38
C GLN A 167 -7.17 4.10 6.49
N ASP A 168 -6.50 4.71 7.47
CA ASP A 168 -7.14 5.47 8.55
C ASP A 168 -7.90 6.68 8.00
N MET A 169 -7.30 7.43 7.07
CA MET A 169 -7.96 8.57 6.43
C MET A 169 -9.25 8.18 5.71
N VAL A 170 -9.23 7.04 4.99
CA VAL A 170 -10.41 6.51 4.30
C VAL A 170 -11.45 6.03 5.31
N ALA A 171 -11.04 5.28 6.33
CA ALA A 171 -11.93 4.71 7.35
C ALA A 171 -12.62 5.77 8.21
N THR A 172 -11.92 6.86 8.53
CA THR A 172 -12.43 7.97 9.34
C THR A 172 -13.43 8.84 8.58
N ARG A 173 -13.30 8.93 7.24
CA ARG A 173 -14.20 9.70 6.39
C ARG A 173 -15.42 8.92 5.92
N ALA A 174 -15.39 7.61 6.01
CA ALA A 174 -16.51 6.76 5.61
C ALA A 174 -17.68 6.89 6.60
N ASP A 175 -18.89 7.01 6.06
CA ASP A 175 -20.11 6.89 6.85
C ASP A 175 -20.12 5.54 7.58
N PRO A 176 -20.43 5.49 8.89
CA PRO A 176 -20.50 4.24 9.65
C PRO A 176 -21.32 3.14 8.98
N ALA A 177 -22.44 3.51 8.33
CA ALA A 177 -23.31 2.57 7.61
C ALA A 177 -22.66 1.97 6.35
N GLN A 178 -21.72 2.68 5.72
CA GLN A 178 -21.09 2.29 4.46
C GLN A 178 -19.60 1.94 4.64
N LYS A 179 -19.08 1.97 5.86
CA LYS A 179 -17.65 1.81 6.16
C LYS A 179 -17.08 0.51 5.58
N ASN A 180 -17.79 -0.60 5.71
CA ASN A 180 -17.35 -1.89 5.19
C ASN A 180 -17.25 -1.88 3.66
N LEU A 181 -18.19 -1.25 2.96
CA LEU A 181 -18.20 -1.11 1.51
C LEU A 181 -17.01 -0.25 1.03
N VAL A 182 -16.81 0.89 1.68
CA VAL A 182 -15.68 1.80 1.39
C VAL A 182 -14.33 1.11 1.61
N MET A 183 -14.19 0.34 2.70
CA MET A 183 -12.97 -0.43 2.99
C MET A 183 -12.76 -1.58 2.00
N GLY A 184 -13.83 -2.23 1.56
CA GLY A 184 -13.79 -3.22 0.48
C GLY A 184 -13.27 -2.61 -0.82
N PHE A 185 -13.78 -1.44 -1.20
CA PHE A 185 -13.32 -0.68 -2.37
C PHE A 185 -11.86 -0.23 -2.24
N TYR A 186 -11.44 0.23 -1.05
CA TYR A 186 -10.04 0.56 -0.75
C TYR A 186 -9.12 -0.63 -1.02
N ASN A 187 -9.48 -1.83 -0.55
CA ASN A 187 -8.70 -3.05 -0.79
C ASN A 187 -8.72 -3.47 -2.27
N ALA A 188 -9.84 -3.29 -2.97
CA ALA A 188 -9.91 -3.57 -4.41
C ALA A 188 -8.99 -2.65 -5.21
N THR A 189 -8.97 -1.34 -4.91
CA THR A 189 -8.06 -0.38 -5.55
C THR A 189 -6.60 -0.65 -5.22
N LYS A 190 -6.28 -1.07 -4.00
CA LYS A 190 -4.95 -1.53 -3.60
C LYS A 190 -4.49 -2.71 -4.45
N SER A 191 -5.34 -3.73 -4.60
CA SER A 191 -5.04 -4.93 -5.40
C SER A 191 -4.86 -4.57 -6.88
N LEU A 192 -5.70 -3.68 -7.42
CA LEU A 192 -5.59 -3.20 -8.79
C LEU A 192 -4.23 -2.54 -9.05
N GLY A 193 -3.82 -1.62 -8.16
CA GLY A 193 -2.49 -1.00 -8.24
C GLY A 193 -1.37 -2.03 -8.22
N SER A 194 -1.44 -3.01 -7.31
CA SER A 194 -0.40 -4.05 -7.18
C SER A 194 -0.33 -4.95 -8.42
N ILE A 195 -1.46 -5.33 -9.02
CA ILE A 195 -1.50 -6.14 -10.25
C ILE A 195 -0.82 -5.38 -11.41
N ILE A 196 -1.23 -4.14 -11.63
CA ILE A 196 -0.67 -3.31 -12.71
C ILE A 196 0.83 -3.09 -12.48
N GLY A 197 1.25 -2.78 -11.25
CA GLY A 197 2.64 -2.56 -10.90
C GLY A 197 3.52 -3.78 -11.15
N SER A 198 3.06 -4.96 -10.73
CA SER A 198 3.79 -6.22 -10.92
C SER A 198 3.91 -6.60 -12.41
N LEU A 199 2.86 -6.37 -13.21
CA LEU A 199 2.89 -6.61 -14.65
C LEU A 199 3.88 -5.67 -15.34
N LEU A 200 3.79 -4.37 -15.07
CA LEU A 200 4.67 -3.37 -15.67
C LEU A 200 6.14 -3.60 -15.28
N ALA A 201 6.41 -4.08 -14.07
CA ALA A 201 7.75 -4.40 -13.61
C ALA A 201 8.48 -5.36 -14.56
N GLY A 202 7.83 -6.48 -14.92
CA GLY A 202 8.41 -7.48 -15.81
C GLY A 202 8.63 -6.96 -17.23
N PHE A 203 7.61 -6.31 -17.80
CA PHE A 203 7.71 -5.77 -19.17
C PHE A 203 8.78 -4.70 -19.31
N LEU A 204 8.83 -3.74 -18.40
CA LEU A 204 9.80 -2.65 -18.47
C LEU A 204 11.22 -3.12 -18.17
N TYR A 205 11.41 -4.07 -17.28
CA TYR A 205 12.71 -4.64 -16.96
C TYR A 205 13.29 -5.41 -18.17
N ALA A 206 12.43 -6.09 -18.94
CA ALA A 206 12.85 -6.79 -20.16
C ALA A 206 13.31 -5.82 -21.26
N VAL A 207 12.77 -4.59 -21.30
CA VAL A 207 13.18 -3.57 -22.27
C VAL A 207 14.48 -2.90 -21.81
N HIS A 208 14.56 -2.44 -20.58
CA HIS A 208 15.75 -1.83 -20.00
C HIS A 208 15.71 -1.85 -18.47
N VAL A 209 16.79 -2.26 -17.83
CA VAL A 209 16.92 -2.45 -16.38
C VAL A 209 16.52 -1.23 -15.54
N LYS A 210 16.77 0.00 -16.04
CA LYS A 210 16.46 1.25 -15.33
C LYS A 210 15.03 1.76 -15.53
N LEU A 211 14.32 1.33 -16.59
CA LEU A 211 12.97 1.84 -16.89
C LEU A 211 11.96 1.66 -15.77
N PRO A 212 11.89 0.50 -15.09
CA PRO A 212 10.95 0.35 -13.99
C PRO A 212 11.22 1.33 -12.84
N PHE A 213 12.49 1.60 -12.52
CA PHE A 213 12.83 2.56 -11.45
C PHE A 213 12.40 3.98 -11.81
N VAL A 214 12.50 4.38 -13.08
CA VAL A 214 11.97 5.66 -13.58
C VAL A 214 10.45 5.69 -13.47
N LEU A 215 9.76 4.61 -13.88
CA LEU A 215 8.30 4.51 -13.71
C LEU A 215 7.91 4.69 -12.25
N ILE A 216 8.60 4.03 -11.32
CA ILE A 216 8.33 4.12 -9.88
C ILE A 216 8.44 5.57 -9.40
N ALA A 217 9.50 6.29 -9.80
CA ALA A 217 9.69 7.70 -9.44
C ALA A 217 8.56 8.59 -9.99
N VAL A 218 8.15 8.38 -11.24
CA VAL A 218 7.03 9.10 -11.86
C VAL A 218 5.71 8.82 -11.12
N VAL A 219 5.42 7.56 -10.81
CA VAL A 219 4.18 7.15 -10.14
C VAL A 219 4.11 7.74 -8.72
N TYR A 220 5.21 7.74 -7.97
CA TYR A 220 5.24 8.39 -6.65
C TYR A 220 5.11 9.92 -6.76
N ALA A 221 5.69 10.55 -7.77
CA ALA A 221 5.51 11.98 -8.02
C ALA A 221 4.04 12.33 -8.35
N LEU A 222 3.37 11.52 -9.18
CA LEU A 222 1.94 11.65 -9.44
C LEU A 222 1.10 11.44 -8.18
N SER A 223 1.52 10.53 -7.31
CA SER A 223 0.85 10.29 -6.03
C SER A 223 0.98 11.49 -5.09
N VAL A 224 2.12 12.21 -5.08
CA VAL A 224 2.27 13.49 -4.36
C VAL A 224 1.30 14.53 -4.89
N ALA A 225 1.18 14.67 -6.22
CA ALA A 225 0.26 15.61 -6.84
C ALA A 225 -1.21 15.31 -6.45
N ALA A 226 -1.60 14.03 -6.47
CA ALA A 226 -2.95 13.61 -6.06
C ALA A 226 -3.20 13.87 -4.55
N ALA A 227 -2.21 13.58 -3.69
CA ALA A 227 -2.31 13.84 -2.25
C ALA A 227 -2.35 15.35 -1.93
N ALA A 228 -1.58 16.18 -2.65
CA ALA A 228 -1.65 17.63 -2.54
C ALA A 228 -3.00 18.16 -3.03
N GLY A 229 -3.53 17.65 -4.14
CA GLY A 229 -4.87 17.97 -4.64
C GLY A 229 -5.96 17.68 -3.60
N TYR A 230 -5.84 16.55 -2.89
CA TYR A 230 -6.73 16.21 -1.78
C TYR A 230 -6.67 17.26 -0.65
N LEU A 231 -5.47 17.70 -0.24
CA LEU A 231 -5.32 18.73 0.79
C LEU A 231 -5.95 20.06 0.37
N VAL A 232 -5.75 20.49 -0.88
CA VAL A 232 -6.34 21.71 -1.41
C VAL A 232 -7.87 21.61 -1.41
N TYR A 233 -8.41 20.49 -1.89
CA TYR A 233 -9.86 20.25 -1.90
C TYR A 233 -10.48 20.34 -0.50
N CYS A 234 -9.85 19.72 0.51
CA CYS A 234 -10.34 19.76 1.89
C CYS A 234 -10.32 21.18 2.46
N ARG A 235 -9.24 21.95 2.23
CA ARG A 235 -9.14 23.34 2.71
C ARG A 235 -10.18 24.26 2.07
N VAL A 236 -10.47 24.09 0.79
CA VAL A 236 -11.51 24.87 0.10
C VAL A 236 -12.90 24.49 0.63
N GLY A 237 -13.17 23.21 0.85
CA GLY A 237 -14.44 22.74 1.41
C GLY A 237 -14.70 23.23 2.84
N GLU A 238 -13.67 23.39 3.67
CA GLU A 238 -13.80 23.98 5.01
C GLU A 238 -14.11 25.50 4.96
N ARG A 239 -13.53 26.23 3.99
CA ARG A 239 -13.81 27.66 3.81
C ARG A 239 -15.21 27.97 3.29
N VAL A 240 -15.85 27.05 2.59
CA VAL A 240 -17.22 27.21 2.07
C VAL A 240 -18.28 26.89 3.13
N LYS A 241 -17.91 26.24 4.23
CA LYS A 241 -18.81 25.92 5.36
C LYS A 241 -18.75 26.94 6.51
N CYS A 242 -17.84 27.92 6.46
CA CYS A 242 -17.81 29.11 7.31
C CYS A 242 -18.48 30.31 6.62
#